data_054925364340177298c454cc83fbc01a
#
_entry.id   054925364340177298c454cc83fbc01a
#
_cell.length_a   1.000
_cell.length_b   1.000
_cell.length_c   1.000
_cell.angle_alpha   90.00
_cell.angle_beta   90.00
_cell.angle_gamma   90.00
#
_symmetry.space_group_name_H-M   'P 1'
#
loop_
_entity.id
_entity.type
_entity.pdbx_description
1 polymer ?
#
loop_
_entity_poly.entity_id
_entity_poly.type
_entity_poly.pdbx_seq_one_letter_code
_entity_poly.pdbx_strand_id
1 'polypeptide(L)'
;SIGFQDLRTEDGELLAPERFPEGAVVALEKSLGAYASAAQLQQRPSPREGGILQRDWWQYYTVLPEKFDFILDSWDMAFKDLKTSSYVCGQRWGFLGADSYFISQVRGQWDIVETCRQVVLFSEKPPFASRKYVEDKANGPAVIAILKKRVGGLLEFHPKDSKVGRANAVAPLVESGNVYLPEHAPWVKEFTEEAGLFPNARNNDQVDTFTQAHLAAEPLRKRHTNVDDLEFLLVGERKSWKGVAMGNNRL
;
A
#
# COMPACT_ATOMS: atom_id res chain seq x y z
N SER A 1 -28.75 -25.57 25.85
CA SER A 1 -27.47 -24.84 25.96
C SER A 1 -26.35 -25.85 26.10
N ILE A 2 -25.42 -25.87 25.17
CA ILE A 2 -24.16 -26.61 25.32
C ILE A 2 -23.38 -25.79 26.35
N GLY A 3 -23.24 -26.34 27.58
CA GLY A 3 -22.59 -25.64 28.70
C GLY A 3 -21.10 -25.51 28.50
N PHE A 4 -20.70 -24.56 27.63
CA PHE A 4 -19.30 -24.10 27.56
C PHE A 4 -19.10 -23.05 28.64
N GLN A 5 -18.17 -23.28 29.56
CA GLN A 5 -17.73 -22.30 30.53
C GLN A 5 -16.40 -21.74 30.06
N ASP A 6 -16.31 -20.44 29.86
CA ASP A 6 -15.03 -19.76 29.60
C ASP A 6 -14.16 -19.86 30.84
N LEU A 7 -12.99 -20.44 30.70
CA LEU A 7 -12.02 -20.64 31.80
C LEU A 7 -11.12 -19.43 32.03
N ARG A 8 -11.15 -18.44 31.15
CA ARG A 8 -10.35 -17.22 31.27
C ARG A 8 -10.86 -16.37 32.43
N THR A 9 -9.96 -15.81 33.19
CA THR A 9 -10.24 -15.01 34.39
C THR A 9 -9.81 -13.57 34.25
N GLU A 10 -8.91 -13.27 33.29
CA GLU A 10 -8.35 -11.93 33.10
C GLU A 10 -8.54 -11.46 31.64
N ASP A 11 -8.62 -10.14 31.44
CA ASP A 11 -8.63 -9.54 30.12
C ASP A 11 -7.28 -9.78 29.42
N GLY A 12 -7.32 -10.23 28.17
CA GLY A 12 -6.13 -10.52 27.38
C GLY A 12 -5.68 -11.99 27.38
N GLU A 13 -6.24 -12.84 28.24
CA GLU A 13 -5.97 -14.29 28.18
C GLU A 13 -6.40 -14.89 26.85
N LEU A 14 -5.54 -15.69 26.24
CA LEU A 14 -5.83 -16.34 24.98
C LEU A 14 -6.81 -17.52 25.18
N LEU A 15 -7.83 -17.60 24.31
CA LEU A 15 -8.82 -18.69 24.37
C LEU A 15 -8.22 -20.07 24.08
N ALA A 16 -7.23 -20.15 23.19
CA ALA A 16 -6.60 -21.40 22.78
C ALA A 16 -5.10 -21.15 22.46
N PRO A 17 -4.26 -20.97 23.51
CA PRO A 17 -2.85 -20.60 23.34
C PRO A 17 -2.02 -21.69 22.62
N GLU A 18 -2.41 -22.97 22.73
CA GLU A 18 -1.80 -24.08 22.01
C GLU A 18 -2.04 -24.03 20.50
N ARG A 19 -3.15 -23.44 20.06
CA ARG A 19 -3.51 -23.28 18.64
C ARG A 19 -3.09 -21.92 18.10
N PHE A 20 -3.20 -20.88 18.90
CA PHE A 20 -2.85 -19.50 18.58
C PHE A 20 -1.93 -18.94 19.67
N PRO A 21 -0.61 -19.22 19.60
CA PRO A 21 0.33 -18.70 20.56
C PRO A 21 0.41 -17.17 20.48
N GLU A 22 0.77 -16.53 21.58
CA GLU A 22 0.78 -15.07 21.74
C GLU A 22 1.48 -14.33 20.58
N GLY A 23 2.67 -14.80 20.18
CA GLY A 23 3.40 -14.21 19.05
C GLY A 23 2.65 -14.25 17.72
N ALA A 24 1.85 -15.29 17.46
CA ALA A 24 1.01 -15.38 16.27
C ALA A 24 -0.18 -14.41 16.34
N VAL A 25 -0.78 -14.24 17.53
CA VAL A 25 -1.87 -13.28 17.74
C VAL A 25 -1.37 -11.85 17.57
N VAL A 26 -0.22 -11.49 18.16
CA VAL A 26 0.40 -10.17 18.01
C VAL A 26 0.74 -9.87 16.54
N ALA A 27 1.29 -10.84 15.80
CA ALA A 27 1.58 -10.68 14.37
C ALA A 27 0.29 -10.48 13.56
N LEU A 28 -0.78 -11.22 13.90
CA LEU A 28 -2.08 -11.09 13.25
C LEU A 28 -2.72 -9.73 13.55
N GLU A 29 -2.70 -9.28 14.80
CA GLU A 29 -3.21 -7.96 15.19
C GLU A 29 -2.49 -6.83 14.45
N LYS A 30 -1.17 -6.92 14.35
CA LYS A 30 -0.37 -5.95 13.57
C LYS A 30 -0.75 -5.94 12.09
N SER A 31 -1.05 -7.09 11.50
CA SER A 31 -1.46 -7.18 10.10
C SER A 31 -2.89 -6.72 9.84
N LEU A 32 -3.79 -6.90 10.81
CA LEU A 32 -5.20 -6.51 10.73
C LEU A 32 -5.42 -5.01 11.04
N GLY A 33 -4.57 -4.42 11.88
CA GLY A 33 -4.79 -3.11 12.48
C GLY A 33 -5.87 -3.11 13.56
N ALA A 34 -5.93 -2.07 14.37
CA ALA A 34 -6.76 -2.02 15.58
C ALA A 34 -8.26 -2.27 15.31
N TYR A 35 -8.81 -1.70 14.24
CA TYR A 35 -10.23 -1.85 13.92
C TYR A 35 -10.61 -3.28 13.54
N ALA A 36 -9.86 -3.90 12.63
CA ALA A 36 -10.16 -5.27 12.20
C ALA A 36 -9.87 -6.28 13.32
N SER A 37 -8.85 -6.05 14.15
CA SER A 37 -8.57 -6.82 15.35
C SER A 37 -9.72 -6.76 16.35
N ALA A 38 -10.23 -5.55 16.65
CA ALA A 38 -11.39 -5.40 17.52
C ALA A 38 -12.64 -6.11 16.99
N ALA A 39 -12.90 -6.02 15.68
CA ALA A 39 -14.05 -6.66 15.05
C ALA A 39 -13.92 -8.18 14.95
N GLN A 40 -12.77 -8.69 14.49
CA GLN A 40 -12.59 -10.11 14.15
C GLN A 40 -12.09 -10.94 15.34
N LEU A 41 -11.14 -10.43 16.11
CA LEU A 41 -10.55 -11.16 17.22
C LEU A 41 -11.31 -10.94 18.53
N GLN A 42 -11.76 -9.71 18.78
CA GLN A 42 -12.46 -9.35 20.02
C GLN A 42 -13.99 -9.38 19.91
N GLN A 43 -14.54 -9.64 18.71
CA GLN A 43 -16.00 -9.63 18.45
C GLN A 43 -16.68 -8.31 18.88
N ARG A 44 -15.94 -7.19 18.81
CA ARG A 44 -16.40 -5.84 19.18
C ARG A 44 -16.35 -4.92 17.96
N PRO A 45 -17.25 -5.09 16.96
CA PRO A 45 -17.33 -4.18 15.83
C PRO A 45 -17.85 -2.83 16.32
N SER A 46 -16.98 -1.83 16.38
CA SER A 46 -17.37 -0.45 16.65
C SER A 46 -17.53 0.30 15.33
N PRO A 47 -18.52 1.17 15.14
CA PRO A 47 -18.53 2.10 14.02
C PRO A 47 -17.26 2.95 14.10
N ARG A 48 -16.51 3.08 12.98
CA ARG A 48 -15.43 4.06 12.91
C ARG A 48 -16.03 5.45 12.97
N GLU A 49 -15.74 6.21 14.00
CA GLU A 49 -15.90 7.67 13.95
C GLU A 49 -14.86 8.19 12.94
N GLY A 50 -15.33 8.63 11.77
CA GLY A 50 -14.50 8.96 10.62
C GLY A 50 -14.44 7.85 9.57
N GLY A 51 -13.66 8.07 8.50
CA GLY A 51 -13.47 7.12 7.41
C GLY A 51 -12.56 5.93 7.78
N ILE A 52 -12.33 5.04 6.80
CA ILE A 52 -11.44 3.88 6.96
C ILE A 52 -9.97 4.32 7.16
N LEU A 53 -9.60 5.44 6.55
CA LEU A 53 -8.26 6.03 6.60
C LEU A 53 -8.32 7.29 7.46
N GLN A 54 -7.84 7.21 8.70
CA GLN A 54 -7.91 8.31 9.65
C GLN A 54 -6.90 9.41 9.28
N ARG A 55 -7.29 10.68 9.53
CA ARG A 55 -6.47 11.84 9.15
C ARG A 55 -5.17 11.97 9.93
N ASP A 56 -5.16 11.54 11.17
CA ASP A 56 -4.03 11.62 12.10
C ASP A 56 -3.01 10.50 11.92
N TRP A 57 -3.29 9.50 11.07
CA TRP A 57 -2.37 8.41 10.79
C TRP A 57 -1.29 8.76 9.75
N TRP A 58 -1.54 9.79 8.92
CA TRP A 58 -0.62 10.17 7.86
C TRP A 58 0.66 10.79 8.42
N GLN A 59 1.80 10.33 7.91
CA GLN A 59 3.08 10.97 8.15
C GLN A 59 3.37 11.98 7.04
N TYR A 60 4.28 12.93 7.33
CA TYR A 60 4.64 13.96 6.35
C TYR A 60 6.14 14.03 6.16
N TYR A 61 6.57 14.38 4.94
CA TYR A 61 7.97 14.59 4.61
C TYR A 61 8.14 15.93 3.90
N THR A 62 9.31 16.55 4.14
CA THR A 62 9.78 17.77 3.45
C THR A 62 10.79 17.44 2.36
N VAL A 63 11.58 16.38 2.55
CA VAL A 63 12.63 15.93 1.63
C VAL A 63 12.43 14.43 1.36
N LEU A 64 12.44 14.06 0.07
CA LEU A 64 12.37 12.65 -0.34
C LEU A 64 13.68 11.92 -0.01
N PRO A 65 13.63 10.61 0.27
CA PRO A 65 14.80 9.75 0.28
C PRO A 65 15.59 9.85 -1.03
N GLU A 66 16.92 9.79 -0.95
CA GLU A 66 17.79 9.82 -2.13
C GLU A 66 17.56 8.62 -3.06
N LYS A 67 17.18 7.48 -2.48
CA LYS A 67 16.95 6.21 -3.20
C LYS A 67 15.67 5.54 -2.71
N PHE A 68 15.05 4.80 -3.60
CA PHE A 68 13.93 3.92 -3.34
C PHE A 68 14.26 2.51 -3.83
N ASP A 69 13.72 1.50 -3.18
CA ASP A 69 13.80 0.11 -3.65
C ASP A 69 13.13 -0.02 -5.02
N PHE A 70 11.98 0.63 -5.17
CA PHE A 70 11.30 0.80 -6.44
C PHE A 70 10.33 1.98 -6.41
N ILE A 71 9.96 2.45 -7.60
CA ILE A 71 8.95 3.49 -7.81
C ILE A 71 7.91 2.91 -8.78
N LEU A 72 6.63 3.14 -8.49
CA LEU A 72 5.54 2.79 -9.37
C LEU A 72 4.55 3.94 -9.57
N ASP A 73 3.86 3.93 -10.70
CA ASP A 73 2.69 4.74 -10.95
C ASP A 73 1.44 3.87 -10.84
N SER A 74 0.36 4.43 -10.32
CA SER A 74 -0.97 3.83 -10.25
C SER A 74 -1.98 4.76 -10.91
N TRP A 75 -2.90 4.21 -11.71
CA TRP A 75 -3.86 4.97 -12.47
C TRP A 75 -5.26 4.39 -12.33
N ASP A 76 -6.21 5.21 -11.88
CA ASP A 76 -7.65 4.98 -12.04
C ASP A 76 -8.16 5.79 -13.24
N MET A 77 -8.73 5.10 -14.23
CA MET A 77 -9.17 5.67 -15.50
C MET A 77 -10.67 5.45 -15.74
N ALA A 78 -11.48 5.72 -14.72
CA ALA A 78 -12.93 5.60 -14.85
C ALA A 78 -13.50 6.75 -15.68
N PHE A 79 -13.80 6.51 -16.96
CA PHE A 79 -14.57 7.42 -17.79
C PHE A 79 -16.05 7.05 -17.69
N LYS A 80 -16.90 8.00 -17.30
CA LYS A 80 -18.35 7.96 -17.53
C LYS A 80 -18.69 8.95 -18.64
N ASP A 81 -19.80 8.71 -19.33
CA ASP A 81 -20.29 9.57 -20.41
C ASP A 81 -20.18 11.07 -20.08
N LEU A 82 -19.89 11.86 -21.12
CA LEU A 82 -19.56 13.30 -21.15
C LEU A 82 -20.38 14.27 -20.26
N LYS A 83 -21.44 13.84 -19.59
CA LYS A 83 -22.29 14.70 -18.73
C LYS A 83 -22.06 14.47 -17.21
N THR A 84 -21.36 13.41 -16.80
CA THR A 84 -21.01 13.13 -15.39
C THR A 84 -19.62 12.50 -15.32
N SER A 85 -18.61 13.22 -15.85
CA SER A 85 -17.25 12.69 -15.92
C SER A 85 -16.70 12.38 -14.54
N SER A 86 -16.37 11.10 -14.30
CA SER A 86 -15.53 10.69 -13.20
C SER A 86 -14.13 11.28 -13.38
N TYR A 87 -13.41 11.51 -12.30
CA TYR A 87 -12.02 11.92 -12.40
C TYR A 87 -11.15 10.75 -12.86
N VAL A 88 -10.16 11.08 -13.67
CA VAL A 88 -8.99 10.25 -13.90
C VAL A 88 -7.93 10.68 -12.88
N CYS A 89 -7.34 9.74 -12.20
CA CYS A 89 -6.31 9.99 -11.20
C CYS A 89 -5.07 9.14 -11.48
N GLY A 90 -3.90 9.79 -11.48
CA GLY A 90 -2.60 9.14 -11.58
C GLY A 90 -1.71 9.52 -10.41
N GLN A 91 -1.15 8.56 -9.70
CA GLN A 91 -0.31 8.74 -8.53
C GLN A 91 1.03 8.04 -8.71
N ARG A 92 2.11 8.68 -8.24
CA ARG A 92 3.46 8.12 -8.16
C ARG A 92 3.86 7.88 -6.72
N TRP A 93 4.31 6.66 -6.45
CA TRP A 93 4.69 6.19 -5.13
C TRP A 93 6.11 5.63 -5.15
N GLY A 94 6.96 6.08 -4.22
CA GLY A 94 8.27 5.49 -3.93
C GLY A 94 8.17 4.57 -2.71
N PHE A 95 8.87 3.43 -2.75
CA PHE A 95 8.88 2.43 -1.69
C PHE A 95 10.30 2.21 -1.20
N LEU A 96 10.48 2.22 0.13
CA LEU A 96 11.76 2.01 0.80
C LEU A 96 11.52 1.17 2.06
N GLY A 97 11.91 -0.11 2.05
CA GLY A 97 11.59 -1.04 3.12
C GLY A 97 10.09 -1.13 3.38
N ALA A 98 9.67 -0.86 4.61
CA ALA A 98 8.26 -0.83 5.00
C ALA A 98 7.54 0.47 4.56
N ASP A 99 8.28 1.54 4.33
CA ASP A 99 7.74 2.87 4.09
C ASP A 99 7.33 3.10 2.64
N SER A 100 6.37 3.98 2.45
CA SER A 100 5.91 4.46 1.14
C SER A 100 5.75 5.98 1.13
N TYR A 101 6.15 6.59 0.03
CA TYR A 101 6.21 8.04 -0.14
C TYR A 101 5.36 8.46 -1.34
N PHE A 102 4.37 9.31 -1.10
CA PHE A 102 3.54 9.87 -2.15
C PHE A 102 4.28 10.99 -2.86
N ILE A 103 4.87 10.70 -4.02
CA ILE A 103 5.79 11.61 -4.71
C ILE A 103 5.04 12.68 -5.50
N SER A 104 4.06 12.27 -6.31
CA SER A 104 3.31 13.20 -7.16
C SER A 104 1.96 12.66 -7.58
N GLN A 105 1.06 13.56 -7.95
CA GLN A 105 -0.28 13.26 -8.41
C GLN A 105 -0.66 14.13 -9.60
N VAL A 106 -1.43 13.56 -10.52
CA VAL A 106 -2.22 14.28 -11.52
C VAL A 106 -3.66 13.81 -11.45
N ARG A 107 -4.59 14.74 -11.60
CA ARG A 107 -6.02 14.46 -11.51
C ARG A 107 -6.80 15.40 -12.39
N GLY A 108 -7.80 14.89 -13.09
CA GLY A 108 -8.64 15.74 -13.93
C GLY A 108 -9.81 14.96 -14.53
N GLN A 109 -10.77 15.71 -15.05
CA GLN A 109 -11.87 15.18 -15.83
C GLN A 109 -11.48 15.24 -17.31
N TRP A 110 -10.87 14.16 -17.81
CA TRP A 110 -10.27 14.09 -19.14
C TRP A 110 -10.97 13.04 -19.99
N ASP A 111 -11.01 13.31 -21.30
CA ASP A 111 -11.33 12.29 -22.28
C ASP A 111 -10.14 11.32 -22.48
N ILE A 112 -10.32 10.31 -23.34
CA ILE A 112 -9.30 9.31 -23.58
C ILE A 112 -8.03 9.89 -24.21
N VAL A 113 -8.16 10.92 -25.06
CA VAL A 113 -7.02 11.54 -25.75
C VAL A 113 -6.17 12.31 -24.75
N GLU A 114 -6.80 13.16 -23.95
CA GLU A 114 -6.10 13.92 -22.90
C GLU A 114 -5.56 12.98 -21.81
N THR A 115 -6.28 11.93 -21.44
CA THR A 115 -5.76 10.91 -20.51
C THR A 115 -4.49 10.27 -21.03
N CYS A 116 -4.46 9.83 -22.29
CA CYS A 116 -3.25 9.27 -22.90
C CYS A 116 -2.10 10.28 -22.88
N ARG A 117 -2.38 11.56 -23.18
CA ARG A 117 -1.38 12.64 -23.11
C ARG A 117 -0.84 12.83 -21.68
N GLN A 118 -1.72 12.85 -20.68
CA GLN A 118 -1.32 12.98 -19.26
C GLN A 118 -0.48 11.81 -18.77
N VAL A 119 -0.80 10.57 -19.16
CA VAL A 119 0.00 9.38 -18.85
C VAL A 119 1.42 9.51 -19.43
N VAL A 120 1.56 9.96 -20.67
CA VAL A 120 2.88 10.19 -21.29
C VAL A 120 3.65 11.26 -20.52
N LEU A 121 3.06 12.44 -20.32
CA LEU A 121 3.70 13.56 -19.60
C LEU A 121 4.09 13.20 -18.18
N PHE A 122 3.26 12.44 -17.47
CA PHE A 122 3.55 11.99 -16.11
C PHE A 122 4.69 10.98 -16.07
N SER A 123 4.73 10.09 -17.08
CA SER A 123 5.78 9.07 -17.20
C SER A 123 7.17 9.66 -17.51
N GLU A 124 7.23 10.84 -18.11
CA GLU A 124 8.46 11.55 -18.48
C GLU A 124 9.03 12.42 -17.33
N LYS A 125 8.32 12.56 -16.21
CA LYS A 125 8.76 13.34 -15.05
C LYS A 125 9.58 12.49 -14.08
N PRO A 126 10.75 12.95 -13.62
CA PRO A 126 11.48 12.27 -12.56
C PRO A 126 10.79 12.45 -11.18
N PRO A 127 11.08 11.54 -10.22
CA PRO A 127 11.79 10.28 -10.39
C PRO A 127 10.97 9.28 -11.20
N PHE A 128 11.62 8.49 -12.06
CA PHE A 128 10.95 7.63 -13.02
C PHE A 128 10.40 6.35 -12.40
N ALA A 129 9.13 6.04 -12.67
CA ALA A 129 8.52 4.78 -12.30
C ALA A 129 8.84 3.68 -13.31
N SER A 130 9.32 2.53 -12.85
CA SER A 130 9.59 1.36 -13.69
C SER A 130 8.32 0.59 -14.06
N ARG A 131 7.29 0.65 -13.24
CA ARG A 131 5.98 0.01 -13.43
C ARG A 131 4.87 1.04 -13.29
N LYS A 132 3.86 0.91 -14.15
CA LYS A 132 2.69 1.80 -14.20
C LYS A 132 1.45 0.92 -14.28
N TYR A 133 0.75 0.82 -13.17
CA TYR A 133 -0.45 -0.01 -13.05
C TYR A 133 -1.68 0.79 -13.45
N VAL A 134 -2.49 0.20 -14.30
CA VAL A 134 -3.76 0.77 -14.78
C VAL A 134 -4.87 -0.21 -14.42
N GLU A 135 -5.93 0.24 -13.73
CA GLU A 135 -7.05 -0.62 -13.37
C GLU A 135 -7.72 -1.19 -14.64
N ASP A 136 -7.87 -2.52 -14.68
CA ASP A 136 -8.54 -3.25 -15.76
C ASP A 136 -10.06 -3.13 -15.65
N LYS A 137 -10.54 -1.89 -15.69
CA LYS A 137 -11.96 -1.55 -15.72
C LYS A 137 -12.18 -0.39 -16.68
N ALA A 138 -13.40 -0.28 -17.17
CA ALA A 138 -13.83 0.79 -18.06
C ALA A 138 -12.88 0.95 -19.26
N ASN A 139 -12.05 1.99 -19.28
CA ASN A 139 -11.20 2.34 -20.42
C ASN A 139 -9.70 2.05 -20.21
N GLY A 140 -9.31 1.47 -19.08
CA GLY A 140 -7.92 1.10 -18.81
C GLY A 140 -7.28 0.26 -19.91
N PRO A 141 -7.90 -0.85 -20.35
CA PRO A 141 -7.38 -1.67 -21.45
C PRO A 141 -7.18 -0.90 -22.77
N ALA A 142 -8.08 0.04 -23.09
CA ALA A 142 -7.97 0.85 -24.29
C ALA A 142 -6.76 1.80 -24.23
N VAL A 143 -6.54 2.46 -23.09
CA VAL A 143 -5.37 3.31 -22.86
C VAL A 143 -4.08 2.51 -22.92
N ILE A 144 -4.04 1.32 -22.31
CA ILE A 144 -2.88 0.43 -22.40
C ILE A 144 -2.60 0.04 -23.86
N ALA A 145 -3.61 -0.35 -24.61
CA ALA A 145 -3.47 -0.72 -26.01
C ALA A 145 -2.89 0.42 -26.88
N ILE A 146 -3.32 1.66 -26.62
CA ILE A 146 -2.83 2.84 -27.31
C ILE A 146 -1.37 3.16 -26.94
N LEU A 147 -1.04 3.07 -25.64
CA LEU A 147 0.22 3.59 -25.11
C LEU A 147 1.35 2.56 -24.98
N LYS A 148 1.07 1.25 -25.03
CA LYS A 148 2.06 0.18 -24.79
C LYS A 148 3.34 0.26 -25.64
N LYS A 149 3.29 0.94 -26.79
CA LYS A 149 4.46 1.16 -27.67
C LYS A 149 5.21 2.47 -27.36
N ARG A 150 4.63 3.36 -26.56
CA ARG A 150 5.20 4.68 -26.21
C ARG A 150 5.64 4.78 -24.78
N VAL A 151 4.93 4.11 -23.86
CA VAL A 151 5.18 4.17 -22.41
C VAL A 151 5.56 2.76 -21.95
N GLY A 152 6.82 2.61 -21.54
CA GLY A 152 7.30 1.34 -20.99
C GLY A 152 6.73 1.05 -19.61
N GLY A 153 6.55 -0.24 -19.30
CA GLY A 153 6.14 -0.69 -17.96
C GLY A 153 4.65 -0.49 -17.62
N LEU A 154 3.78 -0.29 -18.64
CA LEU A 154 2.34 -0.31 -18.45
C LEU A 154 1.85 -1.74 -18.18
N LEU A 155 1.12 -1.92 -17.09
CA LEU A 155 0.62 -3.19 -16.58
C LEU A 155 -0.84 -3.06 -16.19
N GLU A 156 -1.63 -4.06 -16.51
CA GLU A 156 -3.00 -4.16 -16.03
C GLU A 156 -3.04 -4.52 -14.54
N PHE A 157 -3.91 -3.87 -13.79
CA PHE A 157 -4.24 -4.22 -12.42
C PHE A 157 -5.67 -4.74 -12.36
N HIS A 158 -5.82 -5.98 -11.91
CA HIS A 158 -7.12 -6.63 -11.75
C HIS A 158 -7.51 -6.64 -10.27
N PRO A 159 -8.36 -5.71 -9.82
CA PRO A 159 -8.81 -5.69 -8.43
C PRO A 159 -9.66 -6.92 -8.11
N LYS A 160 -9.27 -7.65 -7.07
CA LYS A 160 -9.99 -8.84 -6.60
C LYS A 160 -11.08 -8.50 -5.60
N ASP A 161 -10.89 -7.42 -4.85
CA ASP A 161 -11.74 -7.01 -3.74
C ASP A 161 -12.54 -5.75 -4.06
N SER A 162 -13.59 -5.51 -3.27
CA SER A 162 -14.33 -4.24 -3.29
C SER A 162 -13.44 -3.07 -2.90
N LYS A 163 -13.83 -1.85 -3.25
CA LYS A 163 -13.12 -0.61 -2.85
C LYS A 163 -12.89 -0.55 -1.33
N VAL A 164 -13.93 -0.88 -0.55
CA VAL A 164 -13.86 -0.94 0.92
C VAL A 164 -12.90 -2.05 1.38
N GLY A 165 -12.93 -3.22 0.75
CA GLY A 165 -12.00 -4.32 1.04
C GLY A 165 -10.55 -3.90 0.80
N ARG A 166 -10.26 -3.24 -0.32
CA ARG A 166 -8.93 -2.71 -0.65
C ARG A 166 -8.45 -1.66 0.36
N ALA A 167 -9.33 -0.74 0.74
CA ALA A 167 -9.00 0.28 1.74
C ALA A 167 -8.69 -0.34 3.11
N ASN A 168 -9.48 -1.34 3.55
CA ASN A 168 -9.22 -2.06 4.80
C ASN A 168 -7.89 -2.84 4.75
N ALA A 169 -7.51 -3.40 3.59
CA ALA A 169 -6.24 -4.10 3.45
C ALA A 169 -5.02 -3.17 3.54
N VAL A 170 -5.17 -1.90 3.14
CA VAL A 170 -4.08 -0.90 3.17
C VAL A 170 -4.08 -0.06 4.46
N ALA A 171 -5.22 0.08 5.13
CA ALA A 171 -5.36 0.87 6.35
C ALA A 171 -4.29 0.58 7.43
N PRO A 172 -3.89 -0.68 7.70
CA PRO A 172 -2.83 -0.97 8.67
C PRO A 172 -1.48 -0.33 8.34
N LEU A 173 -1.15 -0.13 7.07
CA LEU A 173 0.09 0.56 6.66
C LEU A 173 0.04 2.05 7.02
N VAL A 174 -1.14 2.67 6.88
CA VAL A 174 -1.34 4.08 7.24
C VAL A 174 -1.36 4.23 8.75
N GLU A 175 -2.10 3.36 9.46
CA GLU A 175 -2.22 3.34 10.92
C GLU A 175 -0.86 3.15 11.61
N SER A 176 0.02 2.31 11.06
CA SER A 176 1.37 2.09 11.60
C SER A 176 2.37 3.20 11.26
N GLY A 177 1.95 4.25 10.54
CA GLY A 177 2.81 5.39 10.19
C GLY A 177 3.79 5.13 9.05
N ASN A 178 3.55 4.11 8.20
CA ASN A 178 4.42 3.77 7.09
C ASN A 178 4.05 4.46 5.76
N VAL A 179 3.16 5.45 5.79
CA VAL A 179 2.74 6.18 4.59
C VAL A 179 3.00 7.67 4.76
N TYR A 180 3.88 8.21 3.92
CA TYR A 180 4.37 9.58 3.97
C TYR A 180 3.81 10.42 2.83
N LEU A 181 3.23 11.57 3.16
CA LEU A 181 2.72 12.56 2.23
C LEU A 181 3.67 13.77 2.14
N PRO A 182 3.79 14.46 0.99
CA PRO A 182 4.57 15.70 0.93
C PRO A 182 3.88 16.82 1.72
N GLU A 183 4.61 17.53 2.57
CA GLU A 183 4.05 18.56 3.44
C GLU A 183 3.42 19.74 2.65
N HIS A 184 4.00 20.09 1.51
CA HIS A 184 3.66 21.34 0.81
C HIS A 184 3.00 21.15 -0.56
N ALA A 185 2.63 19.92 -0.96
CA ALA A 185 1.99 19.73 -2.25
C ALA A 185 0.52 20.18 -2.21
N PRO A 186 0.05 20.96 -3.21
CA PRO A 186 -1.27 21.60 -3.17
C PRO A 186 -2.44 20.61 -3.17
N TRP A 187 -2.24 19.39 -3.66
CA TRP A 187 -3.26 18.34 -3.77
C TRP A 187 -3.38 17.47 -2.50
N VAL A 188 -2.44 17.55 -1.54
CA VAL A 188 -2.45 16.70 -0.33
C VAL A 188 -3.69 16.93 0.53
N LYS A 189 -4.11 18.20 0.66
CA LYS A 189 -5.32 18.52 1.43
C LYS A 189 -6.56 17.83 0.87
N GLU A 190 -6.76 17.89 -0.45
CA GLU A 190 -7.89 17.24 -1.12
C GLU A 190 -7.83 15.71 -0.98
N PHE A 191 -6.64 15.12 -1.12
CA PHE A 191 -6.42 13.70 -0.92
C PHE A 191 -6.78 13.25 0.51
N THR A 192 -6.28 13.94 1.53
CA THR A 192 -6.54 13.58 2.94
C THR A 192 -8.00 13.80 3.35
N GLU A 193 -8.68 14.79 2.75
CA GLU A 193 -10.11 15.00 2.93
C GLU A 193 -10.94 13.86 2.31
N GLU A 194 -10.64 13.46 1.08
CA GLU A 194 -11.28 12.33 0.41
C GLU A 194 -11.05 11.02 1.19
N ALA A 195 -9.79 10.76 1.60
CA ALA A 195 -9.42 9.57 2.36
C ALA A 195 -10.15 9.52 3.72
N GLY A 196 -10.21 10.63 4.45
CA GLY A 196 -10.87 10.72 5.75
C GLY A 196 -12.40 10.56 5.69
N LEU A 197 -13.01 10.80 4.54
CA LEU A 197 -14.46 10.61 4.32
C LEU A 197 -14.78 9.26 3.67
N PHE A 198 -13.77 8.53 3.17
CA PHE A 198 -14.00 7.25 2.49
C PHE A 198 -14.61 6.21 3.45
N PRO A 199 -15.67 5.45 3.08
CA PRO A 199 -16.21 5.28 1.71
C PRO A 199 -17.30 6.29 1.33
N ASN A 200 -17.65 7.23 2.18
CA ASN A 200 -18.78 8.14 2.01
C ASN A 200 -18.40 9.46 1.28
N ALA A 201 -17.16 9.58 0.80
CA ALA A 201 -16.72 10.72 0.02
C ALA A 201 -17.49 10.82 -1.32
N ARG A 202 -17.68 12.06 -1.81
CA ARG A 202 -18.32 12.30 -3.11
C ARG A 202 -17.55 11.66 -4.26
N ASN A 203 -16.22 11.72 -4.19
CA ASN A 203 -15.29 11.11 -5.11
C ASN A 203 -14.39 10.15 -4.33
N ASN A 204 -13.88 9.11 -4.97
CA ASN A 204 -13.02 8.08 -4.35
C ASN A 204 -11.88 7.68 -5.27
N ASP A 205 -11.68 8.40 -6.37
CA ASP A 205 -10.67 8.11 -7.38
C ASP A 205 -9.24 8.20 -6.83
N GLN A 206 -8.98 9.14 -5.92
CA GLN A 206 -7.68 9.26 -5.27
C GLN A 206 -7.41 8.09 -4.30
N VAL A 207 -8.42 7.67 -3.51
CA VAL A 207 -8.33 6.52 -2.60
C VAL A 207 -8.23 5.22 -3.38
N ASP A 208 -8.96 5.06 -4.48
CA ASP A 208 -8.87 3.88 -5.34
C ASP A 208 -7.47 3.75 -5.95
N THR A 209 -6.90 4.85 -6.45
CA THR A 209 -5.55 4.90 -7.00
C THR A 209 -4.50 4.61 -5.94
N PHE A 210 -4.65 5.14 -4.72
CA PHE A 210 -3.79 4.89 -3.57
C PHE A 210 -3.79 3.41 -3.16
N THR A 211 -4.96 2.83 -2.96
CA THR A 211 -5.08 1.43 -2.54
C THR A 211 -4.55 0.47 -3.58
N GLN A 212 -4.79 0.75 -4.86
CA GLN A 212 -4.23 0.01 -5.99
C GLN A 212 -2.70 0.04 -5.97
N ALA A 213 -2.07 1.21 -5.76
CA ALA A 213 -0.62 1.34 -5.69
C ALA A 213 -0.01 0.42 -4.64
N HIS A 214 -0.58 0.41 -3.43
CA HIS A 214 -0.07 -0.38 -2.31
C HIS A 214 -0.29 -1.88 -2.48
N LEU A 215 -1.44 -2.29 -3.01
CA LEU A 215 -1.69 -3.70 -3.34
C LEU A 215 -0.80 -4.20 -4.48
N ALA A 216 -0.54 -3.37 -5.49
CA ALA A 216 0.40 -3.70 -6.57
C ALA A 216 1.86 -3.75 -6.08
N ALA A 217 2.21 -3.01 -5.03
CA ALA A 217 3.54 -3.00 -4.42
C ALA A 217 3.82 -4.23 -3.55
N GLU A 218 2.81 -4.86 -2.96
CA GLU A 218 2.98 -5.97 -2.01
C GLU A 218 3.88 -7.12 -2.53
N PRO A 219 3.66 -7.68 -3.74
CA PRO A 219 4.54 -8.73 -4.27
C PRO A 219 5.95 -8.23 -4.60
N LEU A 220 6.16 -6.93 -4.81
CA LEU A 220 7.46 -6.33 -5.07
C LEU A 220 8.26 -6.17 -3.77
N ARG A 221 7.62 -5.72 -2.70
CA ARG A 221 8.22 -5.64 -1.35
C ARG A 221 8.73 -7.00 -0.88
N LYS A 222 7.93 -8.06 -1.02
CA LYS A 222 8.32 -9.43 -0.66
C LYS A 222 9.57 -9.92 -1.40
N ARG A 223 9.79 -9.49 -2.64
CA ARG A 223 11.01 -9.85 -3.41
C ARG A 223 12.25 -9.13 -2.89
N HIS A 224 12.14 -7.86 -2.55
CA HIS A 224 13.26 -7.09 -2.00
C HIS A 224 13.68 -7.62 -0.63
N THR A 225 12.73 -7.84 0.28
CA THR A 225 13.02 -8.40 1.61
C THR A 225 13.73 -9.74 1.54
N ASN A 226 13.31 -10.65 0.64
CA ASN A 226 13.95 -11.96 0.50
C ASN A 226 15.41 -11.89 -0.01
N VAL A 227 15.76 -10.88 -0.81
CA VAL A 227 17.13 -10.68 -1.30
C VAL A 227 18.03 -10.15 -0.18
N ASP A 228 17.53 -9.16 0.59
CA ASP A 228 18.28 -8.57 1.71
C ASP A 228 18.51 -9.58 2.83
N ASP A 229 17.52 -10.43 3.15
CA ASP A 229 17.64 -11.52 4.12
C ASP A 229 18.70 -12.55 3.69
N LEU A 230 18.77 -12.89 2.40
CA LEU A 230 19.79 -13.79 1.86
C LEU A 230 21.19 -13.18 1.91
N GLU A 231 21.36 -11.91 1.59
CA GLU A 231 22.64 -11.21 1.72
C GLU A 231 23.10 -11.12 3.18
N PHE A 232 22.19 -10.83 4.12
CA PHE A 232 22.51 -10.81 5.54
C PHE A 232 22.98 -12.17 6.05
N LEU A 233 22.31 -13.26 5.68
CA LEU A 233 22.69 -14.63 6.03
C LEU A 233 24.06 -15.00 5.45
N LEU A 234 24.32 -14.67 4.18
CA LEU A 234 25.60 -14.96 3.50
C LEU A 234 26.76 -14.16 4.10
N VAL A 235 26.54 -12.93 4.54
CA VAL A 235 27.56 -12.10 5.21
C VAL A 235 27.82 -12.59 6.63
N GLY A 236 26.77 -13.05 7.33
CA GLY A 236 26.85 -13.66 8.66
C GLY A 236 27.72 -14.94 8.68
N GLU A 237 27.49 -15.83 7.71
CA GLU A 237 28.28 -17.06 7.54
C GLU A 237 29.76 -16.78 7.24
N ARG A 238 30.06 -15.80 6.36
CA ARG A 238 31.46 -15.44 6.07
C ARG A 238 32.23 -14.92 7.27
N LYS A 239 31.58 -14.30 8.24
CA LYS A 239 32.23 -13.88 9.51
C LYS A 239 32.46 -15.04 10.46
N SER A 240 31.62 -16.07 10.48
CA SER A 240 31.80 -17.25 11.33
C SER A 240 32.94 -18.15 10.84
N TRP A 241 33.16 -18.26 9.54
CA TRP A 241 34.25 -19.08 8.96
C TRP A 241 35.66 -18.48 9.16
N LYS A 242 35.79 -17.15 9.29
CA LYS A 242 37.08 -16.51 9.57
C LYS A 242 37.56 -16.69 11.02
N GLY A 243 36.68 -17.08 11.93
CA GLY A 243 37.01 -17.35 13.34
C GLY A 243 37.54 -18.76 13.62
N VAL A 244 37.33 -19.71 12.71
CA VAL A 244 37.72 -21.13 12.91
C VAL A 244 39.09 -21.49 12.31
N ALA A 245 39.67 -20.63 11.45
CA ALA A 245 40.89 -20.91 10.73
C ALA A 245 42.21 -20.48 11.42
N MET A 246 42.15 -19.97 12.67
CA MET A 246 43.35 -19.60 13.45
C MET A 246 43.40 -20.29 14.83
N GLY A 247 43.29 -21.57 14.86
CA GLY A 247 43.52 -22.36 16.08
C GLY A 247 44.02 -23.76 15.74
N ASN A 248 45.30 -23.90 15.47
CA ASN A 248 46.17 -25.01 15.76
C ASN A 248 47.31 -25.15 14.74
N ASN A 249 48.48 -24.61 15.11
CA ASN A 249 49.77 -25.27 14.84
C ASN A 249 50.81 -24.65 15.77
N ARG A 250 50.98 -25.28 16.95
CA ARG A 250 52.23 -25.33 17.68
C ARG A 250 52.24 -26.65 18.45
N LEU A 251 52.91 -27.60 17.92
CA LEU A 251 53.95 -28.46 18.54
C LEU A 251 54.36 -29.47 17.51
#